data_4c0d21a2d1f70e761ab7a9ea7eefaa87
#
_entry.id   4c0d21a2d1f70e761ab7a9ea7eefaa87
#
_cell.length_a   1.000
_cell.length_b   1.000
_cell.length_c   1.000
_cell.angle_alpha   90.00
_cell.angle_beta   90.00
_cell.angle_gamma   90.00
#
_symmetry.space_group_name_H-M   'P 1'
#
loop_
_entity.id
_entity.type
_entity.pdbx_description
1 polymer ?
#
loop_
_entity_poly.entity_id
_entity_poly.type
_entity_poly.pdbx_seq_one_letter_code
_entity_poly.pdbx_strand_id
1 'polypeptide(L)'
;MNILAINFGGIGDEIFFLPTLISLKKEFPNSKITLALEPRSKSVKDLTDIIDDLFLIDIKGKNKYFELLKLVFLAQKGHFDMVVSSGGNKLISVLLAMTGIKQRYGYYTGKLSQILLTKAVPLNKKQYACAMYHDLITPITAHRTELPEINVAPQEKISNTVLIHPGVSKMSINKGMIKTVGADVWADTVTLLLEQGKHVMLAGGPDDKEVIENILSNLNPSPEFVNSP
;
A
#
# COMPACT_ATOMS: atom_id res chain seq x y z
N MET A 1 -13.66 -3.23 -20.86
CA MET A 1 -13.28 -4.28 -19.93
C MET A 1 -13.26 -3.72 -18.52
N ASN A 2 -13.90 -4.38 -17.55
CA ASN A 2 -13.92 -3.96 -16.15
C ASN A 2 -13.04 -4.89 -15.33
N ILE A 3 -12.05 -4.34 -14.64
CA ILE A 3 -11.05 -5.08 -13.85
C ILE A 3 -11.25 -4.76 -12.39
N LEU A 4 -11.43 -5.80 -11.56
CA LEU A 4 -11.39 -5.69 -10.10
C LEU A 4 -9.99 -6.05 -9.62
N ALA A 5 -9.29 -5.10 -9.04
CA ALA A 5 -8.02 -5.33 -8.36
C ALA A 5 -8.26 -5.37 -6.84
N ILE A 6 -7.66 -6.32 -6.13
CA ILE A 6 -7.85 -6.49 -4.68
C ILE A 6 -6.48 -6.49 -4.00
N ASN A 7 -6.22 -5.47 -3.17
CA ASN A 7 -5.07 -5.41 -2.29
C ASN A 7 -5.47 -4.84 -0.92
N PHE A 8 -5.20 -5.55 0.17
CA PHE A 8 -5.58 -5.16 1.52
C PHE A 8 -4.36 -4.83 2.39
N GLY A 9 -3.48 -4.04 1.83
CA GLY A 9 -2.27 -3.58 2.48
C GLY A 9 -2.42 -2.25 3.22
N GLY A 10 -1.29 -1.68 3.63
CA GLY A 10 -1.18 -0.26 3.99
C GLY A 10 -1.00 0.59 2.75
N ILE A 11 -0.94 1.92 2.89
CA ILE A 11 -0.73 2.84 1.77
C ILE A 11 0.53 2.50 0.95
N GLY A 12 1.62 2.08 1.61
CA GLY A 12 2.84 1.65 0.93
C GLY A 12 2.65 0.39 0.08
N ASP A 13 1.84 -0.58 0.55
CA ASP A 13 1.52 -1.78 -0.23
C ASP A 13 0.68 -1.43 -1.46
N GLU A 14 -0.25 -0.47 -1.34
CA GLU A 14 -1.04 0.01 -2.46
C GLU A 14 -0.18 0.73 -3.50
N ILE A 15 0.77 1.57 -3.05
CA ILE A 15 1.75 2.23 -3.94
C ILE A 15 2.59 1.17 -4.68
N PHE A 16 3.07 0.15 -3.98
CA PHE A 16 3.82 -0.95 -4.61
C PHE A 16 2.97 -1.81 -5.56
N PHE A 17 1.65 -1.75 -5.45
CA PHE A 17 0.73 -2.44 -6.35
C PHE A 17 0.42 -1.63 -7.63
N LEU A 18 0.65 -0.30 -7.65
CA LEU A 18 0.41 0.55 -8.82
C LEU A 18 1.09 0.06 -10.10
N PRO A 19 2.37 -0.40 -10.10
CA PRO A 19 3.00 -0.94 -11.31
C PRO A 19 2.22 -2.07 -11.97
N THR A 20 1.57 -2.92 -11.16
CA THR A 20 0.69 -3.99 -11.64
C THR A 20 -0.52 -3.40 -12.38
N LEU A 21 -1.15 -2.36 -11.80
CA LEU A 21 -2.31 -1.70 -12.42
C LEU A 21 -1.92 -0.92 -13.68
N ILE A 22 -0.76 -0.26 -13.67
CA ILE A 22 -0.20 0.45 -14.84
C ILE A 22 -0.01 -0.53 -16.00
N SER A 23 0.59 -1.69 -15.74
CA SER A 23 0.81 -2.70 -16.77
C SER A 23 -0.50 -3.30 -17.29
N LEU A 24 -1.50 -3.50 -16.43
CA LEU A 24 -2.85 -3.90 -16.87
C LEU A 24 -3.51 -2.82 -17.74
N LYS A 25 -3.34 -1.54 -17.41
CA LYS A 25 -3.88 -0.43 -18.21
C LYS A 25 -3.17 -0.31 -19.56
N LYS A 26 -1.87 -0.60 -19.62
CA LYS A 26 -1.10 -0.67 -20.89
C LYS A 26 -1.60 -1.82 -21.79
N GLU A 27 -1.91 -2.99 -21.20
CA GLU A 27 -2.46 -4.12 -21.96
C GLU A 27 -3.91 -3.87 -22.40
N PHE A 28 -4.70 -3.23 -21.54
CA PHE A 28 -6.12 -2.92 -21.78
C PHE A 28 -6.39 -1.42 -21.63
N PRO A 29 -6.02 -0.57 -22.60
CA PRO A 29 -6.08 0.90 -22.46
C PRO A 29 -7.47 1.45 -22.14
N ASN A 30 -8.53 0.81 -22.64
CA ASN A 30 -9.92 1.22 -22.42
C ASN A 30 -10.57 0.49 -21.23
N SER A 31 -9.80 -0.16 -20.38
CA SER A 31 -10.34 -0.82 -19.19
C SER A 31 -10.68 0.18 -18.10
N LYS A 32 -11.68 -0.17 -17.27
CA LYS A 32 -11.94 0.48 -15.98
C LYS A 32 -11.39 -0.39 -14.87
N ILE A 33 -10.59 0.21 -13.97
CA ILE A 33 -9.97 -0.47 -12.85
C ILE A 33 -10.63 0.00 -11.56
N THR A 34 -11.31 -0.91 -10.87
CA THR A 34 -11.80 -0.71 -9.51
C THR A 34 -10.85 -1.37 -8.53
N LEU A 35 -10.32 -0.62 -7.57
CA LEU A 35 -9.43 -1.16 -6.53
C LEU A 35 -10.21 -1.38 -5.23
N ALA A 36 -10.25 -2.63 -4.76
CA ALA A 36 -10.76 -2.99 -3.44
C ALA A 36 -9.61 -2.97 -2.43
N LEU A 37 -9.72 -2.11 -1.42
CA LEU A 37 -8.66 -1.84 -0.45
C LEU A 37 -9.21 -1.51 0.94
N GLU A 38 -8.31 -1.46 1.93
CA GLU A 38 -8.62 -1.00 3.29
C GLU A 38 -8.96 0.50 3.31
N PRO A 39 -9.97 0.94 4.10
CA PRO A 39 -10.36 2.35 4.16
C PRO A 39 -9.20 3.32 4.49
N ARG A 40 -8.24 2.89 5.31
CA ARG A 40 -7.06 3.68 5.69
C ARG A 40 -6.09 3.97 4.53
N SER A 41 -6.19 3.22 3.45
CA SER A 41 -5.31 3.36 2.27
C SER A 41 -6.00 4.07 1.10
N LYS A 42 -7.22 4.62 1.30
CA LYS A 42 -8.03 5.24 0.25
C LYS A 42 -7.31 6.38 -0.51
N SER A 43 -6.39 7.07 0.16
CA SER A 43 -5.64 8.18 -0.43
C SER A 43 -4.69 7.76 -1.56
N VAL A 44 -4.49 6.45 -1.80
CA VAL A 44 -3.75 6.01 -3.00
C VAL A 44 -4.41 6.48 -4.29
N LYS A 45 -5.74 6.66 -4.30
CA LYS A 45 -6.46 7.17 -5.47
C LYS A 45 -6.06 8.60 -5.83
N ASP A 46 -5.68 9.41 -4.86
CA ASP A 46 -5.23 10.79 -5.07
C ASP A 46 -3.83 10.86 -5.69
N LEU A 47 -3.11 9.73 -5.69
CA LEU A 47 -1.75 9.60 -6.22
C LEU A 47 -1.71 9.12 -7.66
N THR A 48 -2.85 8.77 -8.29
CA THR A 48 -2.85 8.18 -9.63
C THR A 48 -4.21 8.30 -10.33
N ASP A 49 -4.18 8.48 -11.65
CA ASP A 49 -5.39 8.50 -12.50
C ASP A 49 -5.77 7.11 -13.03
N ILE A 50 -4.98 6.06 -12.70
CA ILE A 50 -5.19 4.71 -13.23
C ILE A 50 -6.35 4.00 -12.56
N ILE A 51 -6.65 4.35 -11.30
CA ILE A 51 -7.74 3.78 -10.53
C ILE A 51 -9.01 4.58 -10.82
N ASP A 52 -9.99 3.95 -11.46
CA ASP A 52 -11.26 4.61 -11.79
C ASP A 52 -12.17 4.68 -10.55
N ASP A 53 -12.34 3.57 -9.80
CA ASP A 53 -13.22 3.46 -8.64
C ASP A 53 -12.58 2.74 -7.47
N LEU A 54 -13.12 2.94 -6.25
CA LEU A 54 -12.69 2.27 -5.03
C LEU A 54 -13.82 1.46 -4.38
N PHE A 55 -13.49 0.24 -3.92
CA PHE A 55 -14.29 -0.50 -2.94
C PHE A 55 -13.58 -0.48 -1.59
N LEU A 56 -14.15 0.23 -0.62
CA LEU A 56 -13.61 0.29 0.74
C LEU A 56 -14.13 -0.90 1.56
N ILE A 57 -13.21 -1.79 1.94
CA ILE A 57 -13.48 -3.08 2.60
C ILE A 57 -12.63 -3.19 3.86
N ASP A 58 -13.24 -3.05 5.02
CA ASP A 58 -12.55 -3.11 6.31
C ASP A 58 -12.36 -4.56 6.79
N ILE A 59 -11.33 -5.24 6.28
CA ILE A 59 -11.03 -6.62 6.68
C ILE A 59 -10.29 -6.72 8.02
N LYS A 60 -9.91 -5.61 8.63
CA LYS A 60 -9.21 -5.57 9.95
C LYS A 60 -10.14 -5.16 11.09
N GLY A 61 -11.34 -4.68 10.76
CA GLY A 61 -12.38 -4.37 11.71
C GLY A 61 -13.06 -5.61 12.32
N LYS A 62 -13.96 -5.36 13.25
CA LYS A 62 -14.69 -6.42 13.98
C LYS A 62 -15.58 -7.27 13.06
N ASN A 63 -16.09 -6.70 11.96
CA ASN A 63 -17.07 -7.33 11.06
C ASN A 63 -16.45 -7.88 9.76
N LYS A 64 -15.23 -8.35 9.83
CA LYS A 64 -14.41 -8.83 8.70
C LYS A 64 -15.19 -9.72 7.72
N TYR A 65 -15.96 -10.70 8.20
CA TYR A 65 -16.69 -11.62 7.33
C TYR A 65 -17.84 -10.94 6.59
N PHE A 66 -18.50 -9.99 7.22
CA PHE A 66 -19.54 -9.18 6.57
C PHE A 66 -18.91 -8.30 5.47
N GLU A 67 -17.77 -7.69 5.72
CA GLU A 67 -17.05 -6.90 4.72
C GLU A 67 -16.59 -7.76 3.53
N LEU A 68 -16.16 -9.00 3.75
CA LEU A 68 -15.85 -9.93 2.66
C LEU A 68 -17.08 -10.33 1.84
N LEU A 69 -18.24 -10.54 2.47
CA LEU A 69 -19.50 -10.77 1.76
C LEU A 69 -19.95 -9.53 0.98
N LYS A 70 -19.78 -8.34 1.54
CA LYS A 70 -20.01 -7.06 0.86
C LYS A 70 -19.15 -6.96 -0.41
N LEU A 71 -17.85 -7.32 -0.33
CA LEU A 71 -16.97 -7.34 -1.51
C LEU A 71 -17.52 -8.28 -2.59
N VAL A 72 -17.93 -9.50 -2.23
CA VAL A 72 -18.53 -10.46 -3.18
C VAL A 72 -19.77 -9.85 -3.85
N PHE A 73 -20.66 -9.26 -3.07
CA PHE A 73 -21.88 -8.63 -3.59
C PHE A 73 -21.57 -7.45 -4.54
N LEU A 74 -20.63 -6.58 -4.18
CA LEU A 74 -20.17 -5.47 -5.02
C LEU A 74 -19.54 -6.00 -6.31
N ALA A 75 -18.72 -7.06 -6.21
CA ALA A 75 -18.10 -7.68 -7.37
C ALA A 75 -19.13 -8.28 -8.34
N GLN A 76 -20.16 -8.95 -7.82
CA GLN A 76 -21.25 -9.50 -8.65
C GLN A 76 -22.06 -8.41 -9.34
N LYS A 77 -22.33 -7.28 -8.66
CA LYS A 77 -23.05 -6.14 -9.25
C LYS A 77 -22.22 -5.34 -10.26
N GLY A 78 -20.89 -5.31 -10.09
CA GLY A 78 -20.00 -4.48 -10.90
C GLY A 78 -19.71 -5.02 -12.30
N HIS A 79 -20.23 -6.21 -12.67
CA HIS A 79 -20.03 -6.84 -13.98
C HIS A 79 -18.56 -6.83 -14.43
N PHE A 80 -17.68 -7.33 -13.57
CA PHE A 80 -16.25 -7.39 -13.85
C PHE A 80 -15.93 -8.58 -14.77
N ASP A 81 -15.03 -8.34 -15.72
CA ASP A 81 -14.51 -9.35 -16.64
C ASP A 81 -13.35 -10.14 -16.00
N MET A 82 -12.56 -9.45 -15.17
CA MET A 82 -11.36 -9.97 -14.56
C MET A 82 -11.22 -9.54 -13.10
N VAL A 83 -10.65 -10.41 -12.26
CA VAL A 83 -10.19 -10.06 -10.92
C VAL A 83 -8.74 -10.48 -10.71
N VAL A 84 -7.94 -9.58 -10.15
CA VAL A 84 -6.55 -9.81 -9.74
C VAL A 84 -6.42 -9.55 -8.25
N SER A 85 -5.90 -10.50 -7.48
CA SER A 85 -5.77 -10.34 -6.03
C SER A 85 -4.38 -10.66 -5.52
N SER A 86 -3.84 -9.75 -4.71
CA SER A 86 -2.56 -9.92 -4.00
C SER A 86 -2.67 -10.74 -2.70
N GLY A 87 -3.87 -11.20 -2.35
CA GLY A 87 -4.07 -11.98 -1.14
C GLY A 87 -3.35 -13.33 -1.16
N GLY A 88 -2.51 -13.57 -0.14
CA GLY A 88 -1.69 -14.78 -0.02
C GLY A 88 -2.23 -15.85 0.92
N ASN A 89 -3.51 -15.84 1.27
CA ASN A 89 -4.11 -16.87 2.13
C ASN A 89 -5.05 -17.81 1.35
N LYS A 90 -5.30 -19.00 1.90
CA LYS A 90 -6.11 -20.03 1.23
C LYS A 90 -7.57 -19.63 0.97
N LEU A 91 -8.14 -18.72 1.75
CA LEU A 91 -9.52 -18.31 1.62
C LEU A 91 -9.75 -17.36 0.45
N ILE A 92 -8.69 -16.69 -0.04
CA ILE A 92 -8.82 -15.71 -1.11
C ILE A 92 -9.32 -16.35 -2.41
N SER A 93 -8.85 -17.54 -2.78
CA SER A 93 -9.28 -18.23 -3.99
C SER A 93 -10.78 -18.61 -3.92
N VAL A 94 -11.27 -18.96 -2.74
CA VAL A 94 -12.71 -19.21 -2.50
C VAL A 94 -13.48 -17.91 -2.66
N LEU A 95 -13.02 -16.83 -2.04
CA LEU A 95 -13.64 -15.50 -2.16
C LEU A 95 -13.73 -15.07 -3.64
N LEU A 96 -12.62 -15.22 -4.40
CA LEU A 96 -12.61 -14.88 -5.81
C LEU A 96 -13.58 -15.76 -6.62
N ALA A 97 -13.72 -17.04 -6.31
CA ALA A 97 -14.71 -17.91 -6.96
C ALA A 97 -16.14 -17.46 -6.66
N MET A 98 -16.43 -17.05 -5.42
CA MET A 98 -17.75 -16.55 -5.03
C MET A 98 -18.16 -15.27 -5.75
N THR A 99 -17.22 -14.46 -6.25
CA THR A 99 -17.57 -13.26 -7.06
C THR A 99 -18.25 -13.59 -8.37
N GLY A 100 -18.14 -14.82 -8.87
CA GLY A 100 -18.66 -15.23 -10.18
C GLY A 100 -17.86 -14.72 -11.37
N ILE A 101 -16.81 -13.93 -11.16
CA ILE A 101 -15.94 -13.40 -12.21
C ILE A 101 -15.20 -14.56 -12.88
N LYS A 102 -15.20 -14.60 -14.22
CA LYS A 102 -14.63 -15.74 -14.96
C LYS A 102 -13.12 -15.77 -14.94
N GLN A 103 -12.46 -14.63 -15.13
CA GLN A 103 -11.01 -14.52 -15.15
C GLN A 103 -10.49 -14.13 -13.75
N ARG A 104 -9.88 -15.08 -13.05
CA ARG A 104 -9.41 -14.94 -11.66
C ARG A 104 -7.93 -15.22 -11.55
N TYR A 105 -7.15 -14.21 -11.14
CA TYR A 105 -5.70 -14.28 -10.98
C TYR A 105 -5.32 -14.01 -9.53
N GLY A 106 -4.43 -14.82 -9.00
CA GLY A 106 -3.99 -14.71 -7.62
C GLY A 106 -2.81 -15.63 -7.33
N TYR A 107 -2.32 -15.61 -6.10
CA TYR A 107 -1.21 -16.46 -5.72
C TYR A 107 -1.62 -17.91 -5.49
N TYR A 108 -0.67 -18.80 -5.78
CA TYR A 108 -0.77 -20.21 -5.42
C TYR A 108 -0.70 -20.35 -3.88
N THR A 109 -1.76 -20.89 -3.31
CA THR A 109 -1.90 -21.13 -1.87
C THR A 109 -2.25 -22.59 -1.53
N GLY A 110 -2.12 -23.47 -2.51
CA GLY A 110 -2.43 -24.90 -2.43
C GLY A 110 -3.34 -25.37 -3.56
N LYS A 111 -3.70 -26.66 -3.57
CA LYS A 111 -4.50 -27.30 -4.65
C LYS A 111 -5.81 -26.56 -4.95
N LEU A 112 -6.46 -26.02 -3.92
CA LEU A 112 -7.74 -25.31 -4.11
C LEU A 112 -7.56 -24.05 -4.97
N SER A 113 -6.48 -23.32 -4.82
CA SER A 113 -6.20 -22.14 -5.66
C SER A 113 -5.95 -22.52 -7.13
N GLN A 114 -5.37 -23.68 -7.40
CA GLN A 114 -5.19 -24.19 -8.79
C GLN A 114 -6.52 -24.50 -9.48
N ILE A 115 -7.52 -24.95 -8.71
CA ILE A 115 -8.85 -25.31 -9.24
C ILE A 115 -9.72 -24.07 -9.43
N LEU A 116 -9.70 -23.15 -8.46
CA LEU A 116 -10.63 -22.02 -8.41
C LEU A 116 -10.15 -20.79 -9.18
N LEU A 117 -8.84 -20.65 -9.43
CA LEU A 117 -8.30 -19.53 -10.20
C LEU A 117 -8.07 -19.92 -11.65
N THR A 118 -8.21 -18.97 -12.55
CA THR A 118 -7.80 -19.12 -13.96
C THR A 118 -6.30 -19.37 -14.03
N LYS A 119 -5.53 -18.64 -13.19
CA LYS A 119 -4.10 -18.88 -13.01
C LYS A 119 -3.70 -18.58 -11.57
N ALA A 120 -3.06 -19.56 -10.94
CA ALA A 120 -2.42 -19.42 -9.64
C ALA A 120 -0.92 -19.21 -9.85
N VAL A 121 -0.40 -18.05 -9.42
CA VAL A 121 1.01 -17.66 -9.61
C VAL A 121 1.80 -17.93 -8.33
N PRO A 122 3.03 -18.44 -8.40
CA PRO A 122 3.88 -18.61 -7.23
C PRO A 122 4.12 -17.29 -6.48
N LEU A 123 4.00 -17.30 -5.15
CA LEU A 123 4.31 -16.15 -4.32
C LEU A 123 5.80 -16.13 -3.94
N ASN A 124 6.56 -15.26 -4.57
CA ASN A 124 7.97 -15.04 -4.23
C ASN A 124 8.15 -13.81 -3.34
N LYS A 125 8.30 -14.01 -2.02
CA LYS A 125 8.53 -12.94 -1.04
C LYS A 125 9.98 -12.47 -0.91
N LYS A 126 10.91 -13.07 -1.67
CA LYS A 126 12.34 -12.75 -1.62
C LYS A 126 12.75 -11.67 -2.63
N GLN A 127 11.80 -11.06 -3.30
CA GLN A 127 12.03 -10.01 -4.29
C GLN A 127 11.40 -8.69 -3.85
N TYR A 128 11.67 -7.62 -4.60
CA TYR A 128 11.08 -6.31 -4.38
C TYR A 128 9.54 -6.37 -4.47
N ALA A 129 8.85 -5.64 -3.60
CA ALA A 129 7.40 -5.75 -3.46
C ALA A 129 6.63 -5.45 -4.76
N CYS A 130 7.07 -4.47 -5.56
CA CYS A 130 6.46 -4.21 -6.86
C CYS A 130 6.56 -5.42 -7.80
N ALA A 131 7.74 -6.05 -7.87
CA ALA A 131 7.95 -7.23 -8.69
C ALA A 131 7.09 -8.41 -8.21
N MET A 132 6.99 -8.59 -6.88
CA MET A 132 6.12 -9.60 -6.28
C MET A 132 4.66 -9.42 -6.71
N TYR A 133 4.13 -8.22 -6.62
CA TYR A 133 2.76 -7.93 -7.04
C TYR A 133 2.61 -8.04 -8.56
N HIS A 134 3.60 -7.62 -9.32
CA HIS A 134 3.57 -7.69 -10.78
C HIS A 134 3.54 -9.13 -11.31
N ASP A 135 4.13 -10.08 -10.60
CA ASP A 135 4.09 -11.51 -10.97
C ASP A 135 2.65 -12.01 -11.15
N LEU A 136 1.66 -11.43 -10.45
CA LEU A 136 0.25 -11.80 -10.56
C LEU A 136 -0.30 -11.67 -11.99
N ILE A 137 0.23 -10.75 -12.78
CA ILE A 137 -0.27 -10.44 -14.11
C ILE A 137 0.66 -10.93 -15.24
N THR A 138 1.77 -11.57 -14.94
CA THR A 138 2.63 -12.18 -15.97
C THR A 138 1.91 -13.18 -16.89
N PRO A 139 0.85 -13.89 -16.46
CA PRO A 139 0.04 -14.71 -17.37
C PRO A 139 -0.89 -13.90 -18.27
N ILE A 140 -1.03 -12.60 -18.06
CA ILE A 140 -1.99 -11.72 -18.75
C ILE A 140 -1.25 -10.85 -19.77
N THR A 141 -0.11 -10.29 -19.39
CA THR A 141 0.61 -9.29 -20.17
C THR A 141 2.12 -9.45 -20.09
N ALA A 142 2.81 -9.10 -21.18
CA ALA A 142 4.26 -8.95 -21.21
C ALA A 142 4.71 -7.54 -20.79
N HIS A 143 3.80 -6.58 -20.68
CA HIS A 143 4.13 -5.24 -20.18
C HIS A 143 4.61 -5.32 -18.74
N ARG A 144 5.76 -4.69 -18.47
CA ARG A 144 6.33 -4.63 -17.14
C ARG A 144 6.63 -3.19 -16.76
N THR A 145 6.00 -2.74 -15.69
CA THR A 145 6.31 -1.47 -15.01
C THR A 145 7.01 -1.82 -13.70
N GLU A 146 8.22 -1.33 -13.50
CA GLU A 146 9.08 -1.75 -12.38
C GLU A 146 8.86 -0.91 -11.13
N LEU A 147 8.62 0.39 -11.31
CA LEU A 147 8.48 1.35 -10.22
C LEU A 147 7.08 1.97 -10.23
N PRO A 148 6.56 2.34 -9.06
CA PRO A 148 5.31 3.08 -8.99
C PRO A 148 5.48 4.49 -9.59
N GLU A 149 4.55 4.87 -10.45
CA GLU A 149 4.39 6.23 -10.93
C GLU A 149 3.28 6.89 -10.12
N ILE A 150 3.60 7.98 -9.43
CA ILE A 150 2.64 8.73 -8.62
C ILE A 150 2.55 10.16 -9.10
N ASN A 151 1.33 10.67 -9.17
CA ASN A 151 1.05 12.07 -9.50
C ASN A 151 1.10 12.88 -8.20
N VAL A 152 2.14 13.68 -8.05
CA VAL A 152 2.24 14.65 -6.94
C VAL A 152 2.24 16.03 -7.54
N ALA A 153 1.37 16.91 -7.04
CA ALA A 153 1.38 18.30 -7.47
C ALA A 153 2.78 18.90 -7.22
N PRO A 154 3.33 19.67 -8.18
CA PRO A 154 4.61 20.32 -7.96
C PRO A 154 4.57 21.15 -6.68
N GLN A 155 5.45 20.84 -5.76
CA GLN A 155 5.63 21.58 -4.52
C GLN A 155 6.91 22.41 -4.64
N GLU A 156 6.91 23.60 -4.07
CA GLU A 156 8.15 24.34 -3.90
C GLU A 156 9.11 23.52 -3.03
N LYS A 157 10.34 23.33 -3.54
CA LYS A 157 11.36 22.66 -2.76
C LYS A 157 11.79 23.58 -1.62
N ILE A 158 11.59 23.15 -0.39
CA ILE A 158 12.15 23.81 0.77
C ILE A 158 13.64 23.50 0.77
N SER A 159 14.45 24.50 0.36
CA SER A 159 15.89 24.32 0.27
C SER A 159 16.51 24.06 1.64
N ASN A 160 17.61 23.30 1.67
CA ASN A 160 18.39 23.03 2.86
C ASN A 160 17.62 22.36 4.02
N THR A 161 16.46 21.70 3.73
CA THR A 161 15.59 21.09 4.73
C THR A 161 15.63 19.56 4.64
N VAL A 162 15.71 18.92 5.81
CA VAL A 162 15.62 17.46 5.97
C VAL A 162 14.32 17.14 6.71
N LEU A 163 13.47 16.32 6.09
CA LEU A 163 12.27 15.80 6.71
C LEU A 163 12.57 14.44 7.35
N ILE A 164 12.29 14.31 8.64
CA ILE A 164 12.45 13.07 9.42
C ILE A 164 11.09 12.59 9.89
N HIS A 165 10.76 11.32 9.60
CA HIS A 165 9.60 10.62 10.15
C HIS A 165 10.09 9.50 11.08
N PRO A 166 10.20 9.75 12.41
CA PRO A 166 10.84 8.83 13.35
C PRO A 166 9.92 7.69 13.81
N GLY A 167 8.62 7.81 13.58
CA GLY A 167 7.61 6.93 14.13
C GLY A 167 7.39 5.62 13.36
N VAL A 168 6.73 4.69 14.01
CA VAL A 168 6.17 3.47 13.43
C VAL A 168 4.79 3.22 14.00
N SER A 169 3.88 2.69 13.16
CA SER A 169 2.51 2.44 13.61
C SER A 169 2.46 1.47 14.80
N LYS A 170 1.55 1.69 15.74
CA LYS A 170 1.28 0.78 16.89
C LYS A 170 1.07 -0.66 16.43
N MET A 171 0.43 -0.87 15.28
CA MET A 171 0.25 -2.20 14.70
C MET A 171 1.60 -2.86 14.34
N SER A 172 2.57 -2.11 13.84
CA SER A 172 3.91 -2.63 13.53
C SER A 172 4.65 -3.01 14.80
N ILE A 173 4.58 -2.18 15.84
CA ILE A 173 5.17 -2.47 17.16
C ILE A 173 4.58 -3.77 17.74
N ASN A 174 3.25 -3.91 17.75
CA ASN A 174 2.57 -5.11 18.26
C ASN A 174 2.90 -6.40 17.49
N LYS A 175 3.39 -6.27 16.26
CA LYS A 175 3.85 -7.41 15.43
C LYS A 175 5.37 -7.64 15.51
N GLY A 176 6.08 -6.90 16.34
CA GLY A 176 7.54 -6.97 16.43
C GLY A 176 8.26 -6.42 15.18
N MET A 177 7.56 -5.66 14.32
CA MET A 177 8.13 -5.05 13.14
C MET A 177 8.58 -3.62 13.44
N ILE A 178 9.62 -3.48 14.26
CA ILE A 178 10.17 -2.18 14.63
C ILE A 178 11.16 -1.75 13.54
N LYS A 179 10.84 -0.67 12.83
CA LYS A 179 11.67 -0.10 11.75
C LYS A 179 12.09 1.33 12.11
N THR A 180 12.52 1.54 13.34
CA THR A 180 13.02 2.80 13.85
C THR A 180 14.12 2.55 14.86
N VAL A 181 14.81 3.61 15.26
CA VAL A 181 15.82 3.62 16.31
C VAL A 181 15.30 4.36 17.54
N GLY A 182 16.05 4.36 18.64
CA GLY A 182 15.68 5.07 19.86
C GLY A 182 15.59 6.60 19.66
N ALA A 183 14.86 7.28 20.54
CA ALA A 183 14.68 8.73 20.48
C ALA A 183 16.00 9.48 20.70
N ASP A 184 16.92 8.91 21.47
CA ASP A 184 18.29 9.38 21.67
C ASP A 184 19.08 9.42 20.35
N VAL A 185 19.07 8.34 19.58
CA VAL A 185 19.74 8.25 18.27
C VAL A 185 19.14 9.25 17.27
N TRP A 186 17.82 9.43 17.31
CA TRP A 186 17.15 10.45 16.50
C TRP A 186 17.56 11.87 16.91
N ALA A 187 17.65 12.15 18.23
CA ALA A 187 18.07 13.46 18.74
C ALA A 187 19.51 13.78 18.32
N ASP A 188 20.43 12.82 18.41
CA ASP A 188 21.81 12.97 17.93
C ASP A 188 21.83 13.25 16.42
N THR A 189 21.03 12.53 15.64
CA THR A 189 20.91 12.74 14.18
C THR A 189 20.41 14.15 13.86
N VAL A 190 19.38 14.62 14.55
CA VAL A 190 18.86 15.99 14.40
C VAL A 190 19.94 17.01 14.75
N THR A 191 20.64 16.83 15.87
CA THR A 191 21.72 17.73 16.31
C THR A 191 22.81 17.86 15.24
N LEU A 192 23.29 16.73 14.70
CA LEU A 192 24.31 16.73 13.64
C LEU A 192 23.85 17.44 12.36
N LEU A 193 22.57 17.31 12.00
CA LEU A 193 22.00 18.00 10.84
C LEU A 193 21.93 19.52 11.08
N LEU A 194 21.51 19.95 12.28
CA LEU A 194 21.48 21.36 12.66
C LEU A 194 22.88 21.98 12.68
N GLU A 195 23.90 21.27 13.20
CA GLU A 195 25.31 21.71 13.18
C GLU A 195 25.84 21.86 11.73
N GLN A 196 25.32 21.11 10.78
CA GLN A 196 25.60 21.27 9.35
C GLN A 196 24.80 22.40 8.68
N GLY A 197 24.07 23.19 9.45
CA GLY A 197 23.26 24.30 8.96
C GLY A 197 21.99 23.86 8.20
N LYS A 198 21.51 22.63 8.43
CA LYS A 198 20.25 22.14 7.83
C LYS A 198 19.04 22.58 8.67
N HIS A 199 17.94 22.85 8.00
CA HIS A 199 16.63 22.91 8.65
C HIS A 199 16.10 21.49 8.83
N VAL A 200 15.58 21.15 10.01
CA VAL A 200 15.04 19.82 10.28
C VAL A 200 13.56 19.92 10.58
N MET A 201 12.75 19.13 9.88
CA MET A 201 11.32 18.98 10.13
C MET A 201 11.04 17.57 10.64
N LEU A 202 10.42 17.46 11.82
CA LEU A 202 9.91 16.18 12.33
C LEU A 202 8.45 16.03 11.90
N ALA A 203 8.14 14.97 11.17
CA ALA A 203 6.79 14.64 10.74
C ALA A 203 6.31 13.34 11.41
N GLY A 204 5.03 13.27 11.73
CA GLY A 204 4.42 12.08 12.29
C GLY A 204 2.91 12.18 12.37
N GLY A 205 2.26 11.03 12.53
CA GLY A 205 0.83 10.94 12.80
C GLY A 205 0.53 11.01 14.31
N PRO A 206 -0.76 10.86 14.69
CA PRO A 206 -1.15 10.87 16.12
C PRO A 206 -0.46 9.80 16.97
N ASP A 207 -0.07 8.68 16.35
CA ASP A 207 0.64 7.58 17.04
C ASP A 207 2.12 7.93 17.34
N ASP A 208 2.68 8.94 16.66
CA ASP A 208 4.11 9.28 16.71
C ASP A 208 4.39 10.44 17.69
N LYS A 209 3.35 11.01 18.29
CA LYS A 209 3.47 12.17 19.17
C LYS A 209 4.47 11.94 20.30
N GLU A 210 4.37 10.81 20.99
CA GLU A 210 5.25 10.45 22.11
C GLU A 210 6.72 10.34 21.70
N VAL A 211 7.01 9.71 20.55
CA VAL A 211 8.40 9.59 20.07
C VAL A 211 8.97 10.94 19.66
N ILE A 212 8.16 11.80 19.05
CA ILE A 212 8.57 13.16 18.67
C ILE A 212 8.84 14.00 19.93
N GLU A 213 7.97 13.96 20.95
CA GLU A 213 8.18 14.64 22.24
C GLU A 213 9.45 14.17 22.93
N ASN A 214 9.74 12.86 22.91
CA ASN A 214 10.96 12.29 23.48
C ASN A 214 12.23 12.74 22.71
N ILE A 215 12.16 12.85 21.38
CA ILE A 215 13.27 13.41 20.60
C ILE A 215 13.51 14.86 20.98
N LEU A 216 12.45 15.67 21.02
CA LEU A 216 12.54 17.08 21.35
C LEU A 216 13.10 17.32 22.75
N SER A 217 12.74 16.50 23.73
CA SER A 217 13.24 16.59 25.11
C SER A 217 14.73 16.27 25.24
N ASN A 218 15.28 15.49 24.32
CA ASN A 218 16.70 15.14 24.27
C ASN A 218 17.56 16.12 23.45
N LEU A 219 16.93 17.07 22.74
CA LEU A 219 17.66 18.10 22.01
C LEU A 219 18.08 19.23 22.93
N ASN A 220 19.31 19.70 22.82
CA ASN A 220 19.69 20.98 23.39
C ASN A 220 18.90 22.09 22.69
N PRO A 221 18.31 23.06 23.41
CA PRO A 221 17.43 24.03 22.81
C PRO A 221 18.16 24.83 21.74
N SER A 222 17.81 24.58 20.47
CA SER A 222 18.20 25.39 19.34
C SER A 222 16.99 26.24 18.91
N PRO A 223 17.17 27.55 18.65
CA PRO A 223 16.04 28.48 18.42
C PRO A 223 15.30 28.32 17.10
N GLU A 224 15.66 27.40 16.23
CA GLU A 224 15.07 27.25 14.88
C GLU A 224 14.29 25.94 14.65
N PHE A 225 13.52 25.52 15.63
CA PHE A 225 12.70 24.32 15.50
C PHE A 225 11.30 24.68 14.98
N VAL A 226 10.99 24.31 13.74
CA VAL A 226 9.60 24.38 13.21
C VAL A 226 8.98 23.01 13.34
N ASN A 227 8.08 22.87 14.33
CA ASN A 227 7.21 21.71 14.46
C ASN A 227 6.08 21.87 13.44
N SER A 228 5.96 20.95 12.46
CA SER A 228 4.78 20.89 11.59
C SER A 228 3.77 19.93 12.19
N PRO A 229 2.52 20.35 12.42
CA PRO A 229 1.47 19.53 13.00
C PRO A 229 1.02 18.37 12.08
#